data_1c92b3ed6e1af3dae524777ff1e4cf8a
#
_entry.id   1c92b3ed6e1af3dae524777ff1e4cf8a
#
_cell.length_a   1.000
_cell.length_b   1.000
_cell.length_c   1.000
_cell.angle_alpha   90.00
_cell.angle_beta   90.00
_cell.angle_gamma   90.00
#
_symmetry.space_group_name_H-M   'P 1'
#
loop_
_entity.id
_entity.type
_entity.pdbx_description
1 polymer ?
#
loop_
_entity_poly.entity_id
_entity_poly.type
_entity_poly.pdbx_seq_one_letter_code
_entity_poly.pdbx_strand_id
1 'polypeptide(L)'
;MRVNERIRARNVRLISAEGEQLGIVSVREALDLADRDGLDLVEVAPNSDPPVCRIMDYGKFRYETSKKVQETRKKSRGGQMKEIKLRPHTEEHDLGFKMRNLKKFLLKKHRVKVTVFFRGREMAFISAGEKLLKRVAEELVEDATVEQPPTREARNRMTMVVIPK
;
A
#
# COMPACT_ATOMS: atom_id res chain seq x y z
N MET A 1 8.20 2.10 -20.09
CA MET A 1 9.21 3.12 -20.42
C MET A 1 10.22 2.51 -21.38
N ARG A 2 10.43 3.13 -22.53
CA ARG A 2 11.45 2.73 -23.50
C ARG A 2 12.60 3.69 -23.41
N VAL A 3 13.82 3.22 -23.69
CA VAL A 3 15.05 3.97 -23.54
C VAL A 3 15.90 3.81 -24.82
N ASN A 4 16.49 4.88 -25.28
CA ASN A 4 17.40 4.94 -26.42
C ASN A 4 16.80 4.28 -27.68
N GLU A 5 17.49 3.38 -28.32
CA GLU A 5 17.09 2.68 -29.56
C GLU A 5 15.78 1.86 -29.44
N ARG A 6 15.29 1.62 -28.21
CA ARG A 6 14.01 0.92 -28.00
C ARG A 6 12.79 1.81 -28.22
N ILE A 7 12.96 3.13 -28.42
CA ILE A 7 11.91 4.08 -28.74
C ILE A 7 11.51 3.87 -30.19
N ARG A 8 10.23 3.57 -30.44
CA ARG A 8 9.72 3.19 -31.77
C ARG A 8 8.99 4.32 -32.49
N ALA A 9 8.89 5.49 -31.90
CA ALA A 9 8.28 6.67 -32.51
C ALA A 9 9.16 7.23 -33.61
N ARG A 10 8.56 7.89 -34.61
CA ARG A 10 9.29 8.59 -35.68
C ARG A 10 9.74 9.97 -35.20
N ASN A 11 8.83 10.69 -34.56
CA ASN A 11 9.06 12.00 -33.96
C ASN A 11 8.70 11.95 -32.48
N VAL A 12 9.38 12.77 -31.69
CA VAL A 12 9.18 12.89 -30.24
C VAL A 12 9.19 14.36 -29.84
N ARG A 13 8.45 14.68 -28.78
CA ARG A 13 8.60 15.97 -28.10
C ARG A 13 9.75 15.84 -27.12
N LEU A 14 10.83 16.56 -27.39
CA LEU A 14 12.07 16.45 -26.64
C LEU A 14 12.15 17.48 -25.51
N ILE A 15 12.57 17.01 -24.34
CA ILE A 15 12.91 17.82 -23.16
C ILE A 15 14.39 17.61 -22.87
N SER A 16 15.14 18.70 -22.70
CA SER A 16 16.57 18.65 -22.38
C SER A 16 16.84 18.09 -20.99
N ALA A 17 18.10 17.88 -20.65
CA ALA A 17 18.53 17.47 -19.31
C ALA A 17 18.13 18.51 -18.24
N GLU A 18 18.19 19.79 -18.56
CA GLU A 18 17.83 20.93 -17.71
C GLU A 18 16.31 21.10 -17.55
N GLY A 19 15.52 20.39 -18.39
CA GLY A 19 14.06 20.46 -18.35
C GLY A 19 13.43 21.43 -19.34
N GLU A 20 14.21 22.00 -20.28
CA GLU A 20 13.73 22.89 -21.35
C GLU A 20 13.07 22.07 -22.46
N GLN A 21 12.00 22.60 -23.03
CA GLN A 21 11.32 21.99 -24.18
C GLN A 21 12.04 22.38 -25.47
N LEU A 22 12.66 21.41 -26.13
CA LEU A 22 13.35 21.59 -27.42
C LEU A 22 12.41 21.47 -28.64
N GLY A 23 11.13 21.19 -28.41
CA GLY A 23 10.15 21.03 -29.47
C GLY A 23 10.00 19.61 -29.97
N ILE A 24 9.47 19.48 -31.19
CA ILE A 24 9.24 18.18 -31.86
C ILE A 24 10.43 17.94 -32.81
N VAL A 25 11.16 16.87 -32.55
CA VAL A 25 12.33 16.44 -33.34
C VAL A 25 12.22 14.96 -33.73
N SER A 26 13.01 14.53 -34.69
CA SER A 26 13.11 13.09 -34.98
C SER A 26 13.79 12.33 -33.83
N VAL A 27 13.44 11.06 -33.65
CA VAL A 27 14.11 10.21 -32.62
C VAL A 27 15.62 10.16 -32.85
N ARG A 28 16.07 10.20 -34.10
CA ARG A 28 17.48 10.18 -34.44
C ARG A 28 18.21 11.42 -33.91
N GLU A 29 17.66 12.62 -34.18
CA GLU A 29 18.21 13.87 -33.62
C GLU A 29 18.20 13.89 -32.10
N ALA A 30 17.11 13.36 -31.49
CA ALA A 30 17.03 13.27 -30.03
C ALA A 30 18.08 12.33 -29.43
N LEU A 31 18.41 11.22 -30.11
CA LEU A 31 19.49 10.30 -29.72
C LEU A 31 20.88 10.97 -29.86
N ASP A 32 21.11 11.66 -30.99
CA ASP A 32 22.37 12.37 -31.22
C ASP A 32 22.63 13.46 -30.15
N LEU A 33 21.57 14.14 -29.69
CA LEU A 33 21.65 15.10 -28.60
C LEU A 33 21.93 14.44 -27.25
N ALA A 34 21.25 13.32 -26.95
CA ALA A 34 21.50 12.58 -25.72
C ALA A 34 22.93 12.03 -25.66
N ASP A 35 23.45 11.49 -26.77
CA ASP A 35 24.81 10.97 -26.85
C ASP A 35 25.87 12.06 -26.67
N ARG A 36 25.65 13.28 -27.20
CA ARG A 36 26.56 14.45 -26.99
C ARG A 36 26.67 14.81 -25.51
N ASP A 37 25.57 14.70 -24.77
CA ASP A 37 25.55 15.01 -23.34
C ASP A 37 26.01 13.81 -22.48
N GLY A 38 26.27 12.63 -23.09
CA GLY A 38 26.62 11.40 -22.40
C GLY A 38 25.49 10.86 -21.52
N LEU A 39 24.23 11.12 -21.93
CA LEU A 39 23.01 10.78 -21.22
C LEU A 39 22.12 9.85 -22.05
N ASP A 40 21.04 9.38 -21.43
CA ASP A 40 20.04 8.52 -22.07
C ASP A 40 18.84 9.32 -22.57
N LEU A 41 18.26 8.90 -23.70
CA LEU A 41 16.95 9.34 -24.15
C LEU A 41 15.87 8.44 -23.54
N VAL A 42 15.00 8.99 -22.72
CA VAL A 42 13.98 8.23 -21.99
C VAL A 42 12.57 8.68 -22.38
N GLU A 43 11.73 7.73 -22.82
CA GLU A 43 10.32 7.97 -23.14
C GLU A 43 9.50 8.09 -21.86
N VAL A 44 9.17 9.32 -21.45
CA VAL A 44 8.45 9.59 -20.18
C VAL A 44 6.94 9.56 -20.33
N ALA A 45 6.39 9.93 -21.50
CA ALA A 45 4.96 9.85 -21.78
C ALA A 45 4.70 9.18 -23.14
N PRO A 46 4.54 7.83 -23.17
CA PRO A 46 4.36 7.07 -24.40
C PRO A 46 2.98 7.26 -25.04
N ASN A 47 1.99 7.71 -24.27
CA ASN A 47 0.59 7.84 -24.73
C ASN A 47 0.28 9.23 -25.33
N SER A 48 1.25 10.15 -25.34
CA SER A 48 1.12 11.44 -25.98
C SER A 48 1.36 11.31 -27.49
N ASP A 49 0.80 12.20 -28.29
CA ASP A 49 1.05 12.29 -29.73
C ASP A 49 1.61 13.68 -30.07
N PRO A 50 2.91 13.81 -30.45
CA PRO A 50 3.94 12.79 -30.40
C PRO A 50 4.37 12.44 -28.96
N PRO A 51 4.96 11.23 -28.73
CA PRO A 51 5.46 10.82 -27.42
C PRO A 51 6.47 11.81 -26.85
N VAL A 52 6.44 11.99 -25.51
CA VAL A 52 7.39 12.87 -24.85
C VAL A 52 8.61 12.07 -24.42
N CYS A 53 9.79 12.53 -24.83
CA CYS A 53 11.08 12.00 -24.42
C CYS A 53 11.89 13.05 -23.67
N ARG A 54 12.68 12.61 -22.73
CA ARG A 54 13.59 13.48 -21.96
C ARG A 54 15.00 12.90 -21.95
N ILE A 55 15.97 13.79 -22.10
CA ILE A 55 17.39 13.47 -21.93
C ILE A 55 17.69 13.44 -20.44
N MET A 56 18.20 12.31 -19.91
CA MET A 56 18.54 12.15 -18.49
C MET A 56 19.39 10.91 -18.25
N ASP A 57 20.04 10.83 -17.09
CA ASP A 57 20.63 9.58 -16.60
C ASP A 57 19.51 8.62 -16.18
N TYR A 58 19.29 7.57 -16.96
CA TYR A 58 18.24 6.56 -16.69
C TYR A 58 18.52 5.77 -15.42
N GLY A 59 19.78 5.50 -15.10
CA GLY A 59 20.18 4.80 -13.90
C GLY A 59 19.75 5.57 -12.63
N LYS A 60 20.09 6.84 -12.58
CA LYS A 60 19.72 7.76 -11.50
C LYS A 60 18.21 7.92 -11.39
N PHE A 61 17.52 8.14 -12.50
CA PHE A 61 16.06 8.26 -12.55
C PHE A 61 15.35 7.00 -12.03
N ARG A 62 15.80 5.81 -12.44
CA ARG A 62 15.26 4.54 -11.96
C ARG A 62 15.45 4.36 -10.46
N TYR A 63 16.62 4.71 -9.95
CA TYR A 63 16.91 4.65 -8.52
C TYR A 63 16.00 5.58 -7.72
N GLU A 64 15.90 6.85 -8.12
CA GLU A 64 15.04 7.84 -7.45
C GLU A 64 13.55 7.45 -7.49
N THR A 65 13.09 6.95 -8.63
CA THR A 65 11.72 6.48 -8.78
C THR A 65 11.45 5.28 -7.87
N SER A 66 12.36 4.31 -7.81
CA SER A 66 12.21 3.14 -6.93
C SER A 66 12.23 3.54 -5.46
N LYS A 67 13.07 4.50 -5.08
CA LYS A 67 13.14 5.06 -3.72
C LYS A 67 11.82 5.75 -3.34
N LYS A 68 11.28 6.61 -4.21
CA LYS A 68 9.96 7.25 -4.00
C LYS A 68 8.84 6.23 -3.83
N VAL A 69 8.81 5.20 -4.66
CA VAL A 69 7.82 4.11 -4.55
C VAL A 69 7.95 3.36 -3.22
N GLN A 70 9.19 3.09 -2.76
CA GLN A 70 9.41 2.46 -1.46
C GLN A 70 8.98 3.35 -0.30
N GLU A 71 9.27 4.65 -0.36
CA GLU A 71 8.84 5.63 0.65
C GLU A 71 7.31 5.75 0.71
N THR A 72 6.65 5.81 -0.44
CA THR A 72 5.18 5.83 -0.52
C THR A 72 4.59 4.54 0.05
N ARG A 73 5.18 3.38 -0.27
CA ARG A 73 4.77 2.10 0.33
C ARG A 73 4.98 2.05 1.85
N LYS A 74 6.08 2.64 2.35
CA LYS A 74 6.32 2.74 3.80
C LYS A 74 5.28 3.64 4.48
N LYS A 75 4.93 4.78 3.87
CA LYS A 75 3.89 5.69 4.37
C LYS A 75 2.49 5.07 4.31
N SER A 76 2.14 4.35 3.24
CA SER A 76 0.84 3.68 3.10
C SER A 76 0.69 2.42 3.97
N ARG A 77 1.78 1.88 4.56
CA ARG A 77 1.71 0.78 5.53
C ARG A 77 0.95 1.13 6.81
N GLY A 78 0.84 2.41 7.17
CA GLY A 78 0.06 2.89 8.31
C GLY A 78 -1.45 2.66 8.20
N GLY A 79 -1.99 2.33 7.04
CA GLY A 79 -3.43 2.07 6.84
C GLY A 79 -3.79 0.62 6.57
N GLN A 80 -2.85 -0.34 6.69
CA GLN A 80 -3.13 -1.75 6.41
C GLN A 80 -4.09 -2.36 7.44
N MET A 81 -5.01 -3.18 6.94
CA MET A 81 -5.84 -4.00 7.82
C MET A 81 -5.02 -5.18 8.36
N LYS A 82 -4.94 -5.30 9.67
CA LYS A 82 -4.36 -6.44 10.40
C LYS A 82 -5.47 -7.30 10.96
N GLU A 83 -5.26 -8.61 11.06
CA GLU A 83 -6.25 -9.52 11.64
C GLU A 83 -5.71 -10.14 12.90
N ILE A 84 -6.55 -10.17 13.95
CA ILE A 84 -6.32 -10.92 15.19
C ILE A 84 -7.43 -11.96 15.33
N LYS A 85 -7.02 -13.21 15.52
CA LYS A 85 -7.92 -14.35 15.63
C LYS A 85 -8.06 -14.77 17.09
N LEU A 86 -9.31 -14.89 17.53
CA LEU A 86 -9.71 -15.32 18.86
C LEU A 86 -10.57 -16.59 18.77
N ARG A 87 -10.75 -17.24 19.92
CA ARG A 87 -11.74 -18.31 20.10
C ARG A 87 -12.70 -17.94 21.21
N PRO A 88 -13.92 -18.51 21.25
CA PRO A 88 -14.91 -18.21 22.29
C PRO A 88 -14.38 -18.43 23.71
N HIS A 89 -13.51 -19.42 23.87
CA HIS A 89 -12.86 -19.79 25.14
C HIS A 89 -11.36 -19.49 25.12
N THR A 90 -10.98 -18.29 24.68
CA THR A 90 -9.59 -17.82 24.76
C THR A 90 -9.24 -17.59 26.23
N GLU A 91 -8.15 -18.20 26.72
CA GLU A 91 -7.65 -18.01 28.07
C GLU A 91 -7.19 -16.56 28.30
N GLU A 92 -7.29 -16.08 29.54
CA GLU A 92 -6.94 -14.69 29.90
C GLU A 92 -5.50 -14.33 29.54
N HIS A 93 -4.55 -15.26 29.71
CA HIS A 93 -3.15 -15.03 29.34
C HIS A 93 -2.98 -14.80 27.82
N ASP A 94 -3.58 -15.65 26.99
CA ASP A 94 -3.54 -15.54 25.54
C ASP A 94 -4.30 -14.28 25.06
N LEU A 95 -5.43 -13.98 25.68
CA LEU A 95 -6.17 -12.74 25.40
C LEU A 95 -5.29 -11.52 25.69
N GLY A 96 -4.63 -11.47 26.85
CA GLY A 96 -3.72 -10.38 27.21
C GLY A 96 -2.58 -10.20 26.21
N PHE A 97 -2.00 -11.29 25.70
CA PHE A 97 -0.98 -11.23 24.66
C PHE A 97 -1.53 -10.67 23.34
N LYS A 98 -2.71 -11.10 22.93
CA LYS A 98 -3.36 -10.63 21.71
C LYS A 98 -3.80 -9.17 21.82
N MET A 99 -4.26 -8.74 23.00
CA MET A 99 -4.57 -7.33 23.27
C MET A 99 -3.32 -6.43 23.16
N ARG A 100 -2.19 -6.86 23.73
CA ARG A 100 -0.92 -6.12 23.56
C ARG A 100 -0.52 -5.99 22.08
N ASN A 101 -0.69 -7.05 21.29
CA ASN A 101 -0.42 -6.99 19.84
C ASN A 101 -1.40 -6.08 19.10
N LEU A 102 -2.68 -6.11 19.48
CA LEU A 102 -3.71 -5.24 18.91
C LEU A 102 -3.36 -3.75 19.14
N LYS A 103 -3.01 -3.39 20.40
CA LYS A 103 -2.57 -2.04 20.73
C LYS A 103 -1.34 -1.62 19.93
N LYS A 104 -0.35 -2.51 19.74
CA LYS A 104 0.82 -2.23 18.88
C LYS A 104 0.43 -1.96 17.41
N PHE A 105 -0.58 -2.63 16.87
CA PHE A 105 -1.06 -2.35 15.52
C PHE A 105 -1.78 -1.00 15.43
N LEU A 106 -2.61 -0.66 16.41
CA LEU A 106 -3.29 0.63 16.49
C LEU A 106 -2.29 1.80 16.60
N LEU A 107 -1.25 1.67 17.42
CA LEU A 107 -0.18 2.67 17.53
C LEU A 107 0.55 2.91 16.19
N LYS A 108 0.63 1.89 15.34
CA LYS A 108 1.18 2.00 13.98
C LYS A 108 0.16 2.48 12.95
N LYS A 109 -0.99 3.00 13.41
CA LYS A 109 -2.09 3.49 12.56
C LYS A 109 -2.67 2.43 11.62
N HIS A 110 -2.65 1.16 12.03
CA HIS A 110 -3.32 0.08 11.31
C HIS A 110 -4.77 -0.07 11.74
N ARG A 111 -5.63 -0.44 10.79
CA ARG A 111 -6.98 -0.95 11.07
C ARG A 111 -6.85 -2.39 11.54
N VAL A 112 -7.60 -2.79 12.56
CA VAL A 112 -7.52 -4.17 13.07
C VAL A 112 -8.89 -4.84 13.00
N LYS A 113 -8.94 -5.96 12.27
CA LYS A 113 -10.08 -6.86 12.23
C LYS A 113 -9.89 -7.92 13.32
N VAL A 114 -10.76 -7.94 14.30
CA VAL A 114 -10.80 -8.96 15.35
C VAL A 114 -11.80 -10.01 14.95
N THR A 115 -11.35 -11.25 14.79
CA THR A 115 -12.18 -12.37 14.31
C THR A 115 -12.28 -13.45 15.38
N VAL A 116 -13.48 -13.79 15.80
CA VAL A 116 -13.74 -14.97 16.63
C VAL A 116 -14.15 -16.14 15.75
N PHE A 117 -13.39 -17.22 15.80
CA PHE A 117 -13.67 -18.46 15.07
C PHE A 117 -14.33 -19.49 15.97
N PHE A 118 -15.40 -20.10 15.48
CA PHE A 118 -16.11 -21.18 16.13
C PHE A 118 -15.85 -22.50 15.40
N ARG A 119 -15.38 -23.52 16.09
CA ARG A 119 -15.14 -24.86 15.51
C ARG A 119 -16.11 -25.88 16.07
N GLY A 120 -16.73 -26.64 15.19
CA GLY A 120 -17.56 -27.79 15.60
C GLY A 120 -18.54 -27.43 16.72
N ARG A 121 -18.35 -27.99 17.91
CA ARG A 121 -19.17 -27.77 19.10
C ARG A 121 -19.18 -26.32 19.63
N GLU A 122 -18.17 -25.54 19.32
CA GLU A 122 -18.10 -24.13 19.75
C GLU A 122 -19.18 -23.27 19.08
N MET A 123 -19.82 -23.76 18.05
CA MET A 123 -21.00 -23.13 17.41
C MET A 123 -22.16 -22.87 18.38
N ALA A 124 -22.25 -23.60 19.48
CA ALA A 124 -23.22 -23.35 20.53
C ALA A 124 -22.90 -22.12 21.39
N PHE A 125 -21.66 -21.61 21.31
CA PHE A 125 -21.15 -20.51 22.15
C PHE A 125 -21.04 -19.18 21.39
N ILE A 126 -21.89 -18.89 20.41
CA ILE A 126 -21.90 -17.65 19.64
C ILE A 126 -22.05 -16.43 20.56
N SER A 127 -22.91 -16.50 21.57
CA SER A 127 -23.09 -15.44 22.57
C SER A 127 -21.80 -15.15 23.38
N ALA A 128 -21.01 -16.18 23.67
CA ALA A 128 -19.73 -15.99 24.33
C ALA A 128 -18.71 -15.26 23.43
N GLY A 129 -18.70 -15.57 22.13
CA GLY A 129 -17.88 -14.84 21.16
C GLY A 129 -18.28 -13.38 21.02
N GLU A 130 -19.56 -13.05 21.04
CA GLU A 130 -20.05 -11.67 21.02
C GLU A 130 -19.63 -10.91 22.28
N LYS A 131 -19.82 -11.52 23.46
CA LYS A 131 -19.36 -10.94 24.74
C LYS A 131 -17.87 -10.69 24.74
N LEU A 132 -17.08 -11.62 24.21
CA LEU A 132 -15.63 -11.46 24.09
C LEU A 132 -15.25 -10.26 23.21
N LEU A 133 -15.88 -10.07 22.04
CA LEU A 133 -15.65 -8.92 21.17
C LEU A 133 -16.07 -7.60 21.84
N LYS A 134 -17.19 -7.57 22.56
CA LYS A 134 -17.61 -6.38 23.32
C LYS A 134 -16.60 -6.03 24.41
N ARG A 135 -16.11 -7.02 25.15
CA ARG A 135 -15.03 -6.81 26.15
C ARG A 135 -13.78 -6.25 25.51
N VAL A 136 -13.34 -6.80 24.37
CA VAL A 136 -12.19 -6.26 23.62
C VAL A 136 -12.43 -4.81 23.21
N ALA A 137 -13.64 -4.44 22.78
CA ALA A 137 -13.98 -3.07 22.43
C ALA A 137 -13.91 -2.13 23.65
N GLU A 138 -14.42 -2.57 24.80
CA GLU A 138 -14.39 -1.82 26.07
C GLU A 138 -12.94 -1.55 26.53
N GLU A 139 -12.06 -2.56 26.46
CA GLU A 139 -10.64 -2.43 26.81
C GLU A 139 -9.85 -1.51 25.84
N LEU A 140 -10.40 -1.20 24.66
CA LEU A 140 -9.79 -0.36 23.64
C LEU A 140 -10.42 1.03 23.54
N VAL A 141 -11.37 1.38 24.38
CA VAL A 141 -12.10 2.66 24.31
C VAL A 141 -11.18 3.89 24.25
N GLU A 142 -10.06 3.84 24.94
CA GLU A 142 -9.09 4.94 24.94
C GLU A 142 -8.22 4.98 23.66
N ASP A 143 -7.87 3.82 23.10
CA ASP A 143 -6.90 3.66 22.00
C ASP A 143 -7.54 3.63 20.61
N ALA A 144 -8.83 3.25 20.53
CA ALA A 144 -9.48 2.97 19.26
C ALA A 144 -10.98 3.32 19.24
N THR A 145 -11.50 3.44 18.03
CA THR A 145 -12.94 3.54 17.75
C THR A 145 -13.40 2.28 17.01
N VAL A 146 -14.58 1.77 17.39
CA VAL A 146 -15.18 0.64 16.67
C VAL A 146 -15.79 1.17 15.37
N GLU A 147 -15.20 0.81 14.24
CA GLU A 147 -15.69 1.13 12.90
C GLU A 147 -16.84 0.20 12.49
N GLN A 148 -16.68 -1.09 12.77
CA GLN A 148 -17.70 -2.09 12.53
C GLN A 148 -17.97 -2.87 13.82
N PRO A 149 -19.20 -2.84 14.36
CA PRO A 149 -19.53 -3.56 15.58
C PRO A 149 -19.45 -5.09 15.38
N PRO A 150 -19.47 -5.87 16.47
CA PRO A 150 -19.50 -7.32 16.39
C PRO A 150 -20.60 -7.80 15.46
N THR A 151 -20.23 -8.42 14.34
CA THR A 151 -21.14 -8.86 13.29
C THR A 151 -20.79 -10.27 12.86
N ARG A 152 -21.80 -11.09 12.60
CA ARG A 152 -21.60 -12.44 12.08
C ARG A 152 -21.28 -12.38 10.59
N GLU A 153 -20.03 -12.58 10.22
CA GLU A 153 -19.56 -12.56 8.83
C GLU A 153 -19.85 -13.88 8.10
N ALA A 154 -19.77 -15.00 8.81
CA ALA A 154 -20.06 -16.32 8.27
C ALA A 154 -20.64 -17.24 9.36
N ARG A 155 -21.07 -18.45 8.97
CA ARG A 155 -21.62 -19.44 9.90
C ARG A 155 -20.73 -19.67 11.13
N ASN A 156 -19.41 -19.72 10.91
CA ASN A 156 -18.40 -20.06 11.92
C ASN A 156 -17.47 -18.89 12.28
N ARG A 157 -17.83 -17.64 11.93
CA ARG A 157 -17.02 -16.44 12.19
C ARG A 157 -17.86 -15.26 12.62
N MET A 158 -17.37 -14.56 13.63
CA MET A 158 -17.86 -13.25 14.04
C MET A 158 -16.71 -12.27 14.02
N THR A 159 -16.92 -11.09 13.51
CA THR A 159 -15.87 -10.09 13.29
C THR A 159 -16.26 -8.73 13.84
N MET A 160 -15.26 -7.99 14.24
CA MET A 160 -15.34 -6.58 14.62
C MET A 160 -14.15 -5.85 14.01
N VAL A 161 -14.34 -4.63 13.53
CA VAL A 161 -13.25 -3.80 13.01
C VAL A 161 -13.07 -2.59 13.91
N VAL A 162 -11.82 -2.37 14.31
CA VAL A 162 -11.42 -1.21 15.11
C VAL A 162 -10.38 -0.39 14.37
N ILE A 163 -10.45 0.92 14.51
CA ILE A 163 -9.54 1.90 13.92
C ILE A 163 -8.86 2.71 15.03
N PRO A 164 -7.63 3.13 14.84
CA PRO A 164 -6.96 4.01 15.81
C PRO A 164 -7.66 5.37 15.89
N LYS A 165 -7.70 5.93 17.08
CA LYS A 165 -8.14 7.33 17.29
C LYS A 165 -7.15 8.32 16.73
#